data_40249e00c5b2e7c79cf26bb486bdbf95
#
_entry.id   40249e00c5b2e7c79cf26bb486bdbf95
#
_cell.length_a   1.000
_cell.length_b   1.000
_cell.length_c   1.000
_cell.angle_alpha   90.00
_cell.angle_beta   90.00
_cell.angle_gamma   90.00
#
_symmetry.space_group_name_H-M   'P 1'
#
loop_
_entity.id
_entity.type
_entity.pdbx_description
1 polymer ?
#
loop_
_entity_poly.entity_id
_entity_poly.type
_entity_poly.pdbx_seq_one_letter_code
_entity_poly.pdbx_strand_id
1 'polypeptide(L)'
;MSTFDYDLFVIGAGSGGVRAARMAAGFGAKVAIAEDRYMGGTCVNVGCVPKKLYVYASEFGKGFDDARGFGWDSQSPAFDWATLRDNKKTEISRLNAIYRNLLSGVEATLLEGRARIIDAHTVAVGEQHFSAEKILIATGGLPHIPDFPGSEYAVTSNEIFDLDSFPERLVIVGGGYIAVEFAGIFNGLGARVSQLYRGPLFLRGFDSDIRAHAAQEIARSGVDLRFEVNVQSIEAGTSGLVLKLTDNGVTITAGKKTIEADTVLYATGRKANLQSLGLENANVALSEFGTIVVDDEYRTSEPSIFALGDVIGRMELTPVA
;
A
#
# COMPACT_ATOMS: atom_id res chain seq x y z
N MET A 1 -37.78 5.17 -17.15
CA MET A 1 -37.06 5.81 -16.03
C MET A 1 -36.53 4.68 -15.18
N SER A 2 -35.26 4.71 -14.78
CA SER A 2 -34.70 3.69 -13.87
C SER A 2 -35.53 3.67 -12.58
N THR A 3 -35.82 2.46 -12.07
CA THR A 3 -36.49 2.30 -10.77
C THR A 3 -35.53 2.45 -9.60
N PHE A 4 -34.22 2.60 -9.89
CA PHE A 4 -33.14 2.75 -8.94
C PHE A 4 -32.72 4.21 -8.75
N ASP A 5 -32.15 4.53 -7.58
CA ASP A 5 -31.58 5.83 -7.29
C ASP A 5 -30.38 6.15 -8.20
N TYR A 6 -29.59 5.11 -8.58
CA TYR A 6 -28.41 5.21 -9.42
C TYR A 6 -28.36 4.06 -10.45
N ASP A 7 -27.78 4.34 -11.61
CA ASP A 7 -27.46 3.29 -12.60
C ASP A 7 -26.23 2.50 -12.17
N LEU A 8 -25.26 3.16 -11.51
CA LEU A 8 -24.07 2.55 -10.97
C LEU A 8 -23.73 3.11 -9.57
N PHE A 9 -23.53 2.21 -8.61
CA PHE A 9 -22.95 2.54 -7.30
C PHE A 9 -21.55 1.96 -7.17
N VAL A 10 -20.53 2.80 -6.96
CA VAL A 10 -19.13 2.39 -6.83
C VAL A 10 -18.72 2.41 -5.35
N ILE A 11 -18.15 1.32 -4.87
CA ILE A 11 -17.64 1.19 -3.50
C ILE A 11 -16.10 1.26 -3.53
N GLY A 12 -15.55 2.38 -3.07
CA GLY A 12 -14.13 2.71 -3.07
C GLY A 12 -13.73 3.71 -4.15
N ALA A 13 -13.14 4.84 -3.72
CA ALA A 13 -12.64 5.90 -4.61
C ALA A 13 -11.13 5.82 -4.84
N GLY A 14 -10.62 4.59 -5.00
CA GLY A 14 -9.27 4.32 -5.47
C GLY A 14 -9.14 4.48 -6.99
N SER A 15 -8.01 4.01 -7.56
CA SER A 15 -7.68 4.16 -8.98
C SER A 15 -8.76 3.61 -9.90
N GLY A 16 -9.23 2.39 -9.65
CA GLY A 16 -10.27 1.75 -10.46
C GLY A 16 -11.63 2.40 -10.25
N GLY A 17 -12.02 2.65 -8.99
CA GLY A 17 -13.34 3.21 -8.66
C GLY A 17 -13.56 4.62 -9.22
N VAL A 18 -12.60 5.52 -9.05
CA VAL A 18 -12.69 6.89 -9.61
C VAL A 18 -12.75 6.86 -11.12
N ARG A 19 -11.94 6.02 -11.77
CA ARG A 19 -11.97 5.89 -13.23
C ARG A 19 -13.31 5.35 -13.70
N ALA A 20 -13.83 4.28 -13.10
CA ALA A 20 -15.12 3.70 -13.45
C ALA A 20 -16.27 4.69 -13.25
N ALA A 21 -16.34 5.35 -12.09
CA ALA A 21 -17.37 6.35 -11.79
C ALA A 21 -17.34 7.49 -12.79
N ARG A 22 -16.15 8.05 -13.06
CA ARG A 22 -15.99 9.18 -14.00
C ARG A 22 -16.38 8.80 -15.43
N MET A 23 -15.96 7.60 -15.88
CA MET A 23 -16.26 7.15 -17.25
C MET A 23 -17.76 6.88 -17.40
N ALA A 24 -18.39 6.15 -16.48
CA ALA A 24 -19.81 5.85 -16.51
C ALA A 24 -20.66 7.14 -16.50
N ALA A 25 -20.36 8.08 -15.59
CA ALA A 25 -21.04 9.37 -15.55
C ALA A 25 -20.82 10.19 -16.84
N GLY A 26 -19.61 10.16 -17.40
CA GLY A 26 -19.30 10.80 -18.68
C GLY A 26 -20.08 10.20 -19.88
N PHE A 27 -20.55 8.97 -19.78
CA PHE A 27 -21.46 8.34 -20.75
C PHE A 27 -22.95 8.57 -20.43
N GLY A 28 -23.27 9.34 -19.40
CA GLY A 28 -24.63 9.74 -19.04
C GLY A 28 -25.28 8.86 -17.97
N ALA A 29 -24.56 7.93 -17.34
CA ALA A 29 -25.09 7.17 -16.23
C ALA A 29 -25.18 8.05 -14.96
N LYS A 30 -26.22 7.82 -14.17
CA LYS A 30 -26.36 8.42 -12.83
C LYS A 30 -25.52 7.61 -11.84
N VAL A 31 -24.42 8.17 -11.35
CA VAL A 31 -23.40 7.45 -10.57
C VAL A 31 -23.28 7.98 -9.15
N ALA A 32 -23.24 7.06 -8.16
CA ALA A 32 -22.72 7.33 -6.82
C ALA A 32 -21.39 6.61 -6.60
N ILE A 33 -20.52 7.20 -5.78
CA ILE A 33 -19.27 6.59 -5.33
C ILE A 33 -19.08 6.86 -3.84
N ALA A 34 -18.77 5.82 -3.07
CA ALA A 34 -18.52 5.91 -1.63
C ALA A 34 -17.03 5.69 -1.30
N GLU A 35 -16.48 6.49 -0.38
CA GLU A 35 -15.11 6.36 0.12
C GLU A 35 -15.06 6.66 1.63
N ASP A 36 -14.35 5.81 2.41
CA ASP A 36 -14.24 5.96 3.86
C ASP A 36 -12.85 6.39 4.35
N ARG A 37 -11.84 6.46 3.47
CA ARG A 37 -10.45 6.75 3.87
C ARG A 37 -9.78 7.83 3.03
N TYR A 38 -9.44 7.51 1.77
CA TYR A 38 -8.56 8.34 0.95
C TYR A 38 -9.11 8.54 -0.45
N MET A 39 -9.44 9.75 -0.80
CA MET A 39 -9.75 10.09 -2.19
C MET A 39 -8.52 9.82 -3.09
N GLY A 40 -8.69 9.02 -4.15
CA GLY A 40 -7.61 8.53 -5.00
C GLY A 40 -6.97 7.22 -4.53
N GLY A 41 -7.37 6.69 -3.36
CA GLY A 41 -6.97 5.38 -2.83
C GLY A 41 -5.49 5.25 -2.46
N THR A 42 -5.03 4.00 -2.35
CA THR A 42 -3.67 3.63 -1.90
C THR A 42 -2.58 4.32 -2.72
N CYS A 43 -2.66 4.28 -4.06
CA CYS A 43 -1.60 4.79 -4.93
C CYS A 43 -1.31 6.28 -4.69
N VAL A 44 -2.35 7.10 -4.54
CA VAL A 44 -2.21 8.54 -4.31
C VAL A 44 -1.72 8.84 -2.89
N ASN A 45 -2.26 8.15 -1.89
CA ASN A 45 -2.12 8.57 -0.49
C ASN A 45 -0.98 7.87 0.26
N VAL A 46 -0.86 6.54 0.10
CA VAL A 46 0.06 5.68 0.87
C VAL A 46 0.77 4.65 -0.03
N GLY A 47 1.02 4.99 -1.28
CA GLY A 47 1.63 4.10 -2.27
C GLY A 47 2.51 4.84 -3.27
N CYS A 48 2.14 4.79 -4.55
CA CYS A 48 2.97 5.20 -5.68
C CYS A 48 3.47 6.63 -5.58
N VAL A 49 2.59 7.58 -5.25
CA VAL A 49 2.93 9.01 -5.25
C VAL A 49 3.87 9.35 -4.08
N PRO A 50 3.52 9.12 -2.81
CA PRO A 50 4.41 9.45 -1.71
C PRO A 50 5.72 8.66 -1.79
N LYS A 51 5.70 7.40 -2.22
CA LYS A 51 6.89 6.59 -2.45
C LYS A 51 7.83 7.26 -3.46
N LYS A 52 7.32 7.74 -4.58
CA LYS A 52 8.13 8.37 -5.62
C LYS A 52 8.74 9.69 -5.15
N LEU A 53 8.00 10.49 -4.39
CA LEU A 53 8.54 11.71 -3.77
C LEU A 53 9.71 11.38 -2.83
N TYR A 54 9.58 10.30 -2.04
CA TYR A 54 10.63 9.87 -1.10
C TYR A 54 11.83 9.27 -1.82
N VAL A 55 11.64 8.57 -2.95
CA VAL A 55 12.74 8.14 -3.83
C VAL A 55 13.55 9.34 -4.31
N TYR A 56 12.89 10.37 -4.84
CA TYR A 56 13.59 11.59 -5.27
C TYR A 56 14.36 12.26 -4.13
N ALA A 57 13.75 12.35 -2.94
CA ALA A 57 14.44 12.91 -1.77
C ALA A 57 15.68 12.10 -1.38
N SER A 58 15.60 10.76 -1.45
CA SER A 58 16.72 9.87 -1.09
C SER A 58 17.91 9.94 -2.06
N GLU A 59 17.68 10.35 -3.30
CA GLU A 59 18.73 10.51 -4.31
C GLU A 59 19.58 11.77 -4.11
N PHE A 60 19.03 12.83 -3.49
CA PHE A 60 19.77 14.08 -3.28
C PHE A 60 20.99 13.90 -2.38
N GLY A 61 20.91 13.08 -1.31
CA GLY A 61 22.04 12.82 -0.43
C GLY A 61 23.26 12.31 -1.20
N LYS A 62 23.06 11.32 -2.06
CA LYS A 62 24.11 10.79 -2.94
C LYS A 62 24.59 11.83 -3.97
N GLY A 63 23.66 12.63 -4.51
CA GLY A 63 23.98 13.70 -5.45
C GLY A 63 24.94 14.74 -4.86
N PHE A 64 24.83 15.08 -3.59
CA PHE A 64 25.79 15.97 -2.92
C PHE A 64 27.19 15.36 -2.79
N ASP A 65 27.27 14.04 -2.54
CA ASP A 65 28.55 13.34 -2.51
C ASP A 65 29.20 13.27 -3.90
N ASP A 66 28.44 12.95 -4.92
CA ASP A 66 28.90 12.90 -6.32
C ASP A 66 29.35 14.29 -6.80
N ALA A 67 28.61 15.34 -6.45
CA ALA A 67 28.92 16.73 -6.86
C ALA A 67 30.31 17.17 -6.43
N ARG A 68 30.81 16.74 -5.27
CA ARG A 68 32.19 17.03 -4.81
C ARG A 68 33.23 16.49 -5.79
N GLY A 69 33.00 15.32 -6.39
CA GLY A 69 33.89 14.75 -7.41
C GLY A 69 33.97 15.58 -8.69
N PHE A 70 32.98 16.44 -8.95
CA PHE A 70 32.92 17.36 -10.10
C PHE A 70 33.31 18.79 -9.74
N GLY A 71 33.91 19.02 -8.57
CA GLY A 71 34.40 20.33 -8.16
C GLY A 71 33.38 21.27 -7.53
N TRP A 72 32.19 20.79 -7.20
CA TRP A 72 31.21 21.57 -6.46
C TRP A 72 31.57 21.54 -4.98
N ASP A 73 31.68 22.69 -4.32
CA ASP A 73 31.84 22.78 -2.87
C ASP A 73 30.47 22.59 -2.23
N SER A 74 30.02 21.34 -2.18
CA SER A 74 28.77 20.96 -1.52
C SER A 74 29.08 20.43 -0.13
N GLN A 75 28.77 21.22 0.93
CA GLN A 75 28.61 20.63 2.25
C GLN A 75 27.38 19.73 2.24
N SER A 76 27.48 18.53 2.80
CA SER A 76 26.29 17.66 2.92
C SER A 76 25.29 18.36 3.84
N PRO A 77 24.14 18.84 3.34
CA PRO A 77 23.16 19.50 4.18
C PRO A 77 22.53 18.49 5.14
N ALA A 78 22.11 18.96 6.30
CA ALA A 78 21.33 18.13 7.21
C ALA A 78 19.96 17.80 6.57
N PHE A 79 19.56 16.52 6.65
CA PHE A 79 18.25 16.10 6.22
C PHE A 79 17.21 16.40 7.31
N ASP A 80 16.08 17.01 6.93
CA ASP A 80 14.94 17.27 7.81
C ASP A 80 13.72 16.47 7.36
N TRP A 81 13.42 15.43 8.14
CA TRP A 81 12.26 14.55 7.91
C TRP A 81 10.94 15.28 7.97
N ALA A 82 10.75 16.20 8.93
CA ALA A 82 9.50 16.92 9.09
C ALA A 82 9.17 17.73 7.85
N THR A 83 10.15 18.43 7.28
CA THR A 83 9.99 19.17 6.02
C THR A 83 9.59 18.26 4.86
N LEU A 84 10.25 17.11 4.67
CA LEU A 84 9.89 16.17 3.59
C LEU A 84 8.48 15.61 3.79
N ARG A 85 8.16 15.15 5.00
CA ARG A 85 6.85 14.61 5.35
C ARG A 85 5.73 15.61 5.10
N ASP A 86 5.90 16.86 5.55
CA ASP A 86 4.85 17.88 5.49
C ASP A 86 4.67 18.42 4.07
N ASN A 87 5.75 18.55 3.28
CA ASN A 87 5.66 18.85 1.85
C ASN A 87 4.93 17.73 1.08
N LYS A 88 5.22 16.45 1.40
CA LYS A 88 4.48 15.32 0.85
C LYS A 88 3.00 15.41 1.21
N LYS A 89 2.63 15.70 2.47
CA LYS A 89 1.23 15.86 2.89
C LYS A 89 0.51 16.95 2.11
N THR A 90 1.18 18.07 1.87
CA THR A 90 0.65 19.18 1.08
C THR A 90 0.34 18.73 -0.36
N GLU A 91 1.26 18.00 -1.02
CA GLU A 91 1.05 17.49 -2.36
C GLU A 91 -0.09 16.45 -2.42
N ILE A 92 -0.15 15.52 -1.46
CA ILE A 92 -1.24 14.54 -1.39
C ILE A 92 -2.60 15.25 -1.21
N SER A 93 -2.68 16.26 -0.35
CA SER A 93 -3.91 17.04 -0.16
C SER A 93 -4.36 17.73 -1.45
N ARG A 94 -3.40 18.30 -2.20
CA ARG A 94 -3.65 18.89 -3.53
C ARG A 94 -4.22 17.85 -4.51
N LEU A 95 -3.65 16.65 -4.53
CA LEU A 95 -4.12 15.57 -5.39
C LEU A 95 -5.52 15.08 -4.98
N ASN A 96 -5.80 14.94 -3.69
CA ASN A 96 -7.14 14.57 -3.21
C ASN A 96 -8.20 15.57 -3.69
N ALA A 97 -7.91 16.87 -3.66
CA ALA A 97 -8.81 17.90 -4.19
C ALA A 97 -9.04 17.74 -5.71
N ILE A 98 -7.99 17.41 -6.48
CA ILE A 98 -8.12 17.12 -7.91
C ILE A 98 -9.04 15.93 -8.16
N TYR A 99 -8.90 14.83 -7.40
CA TYR A 99 -9.76 13.65 -7.53
C TYR A 99 -11.23 13.97 -7.21
N ARG A 100 -11.51 14.81 -6.19
CA ARG A 100 -12.88 15.32 -5.91
C ARG A 100 -13.42 16.12 -7.09
N ASN A 101 -12.62 17.02 -7.65
CA ASN A 101 -13.02 17.85 -8.78
C ASN A 101 -13.28 17.02 -10.06
N LEU A 102 -12.54 15.92 -10.27
CA LEU A 102 -12.79 14.99 -11.38
C LEU A 102 -14.16 14.31 -11.29
N LEU A 103 -14.64 14.00 -10.09
CA LEU A 103 -15.95 13.42 -9.86
C LEU A 103 -17.06 14.47 -9.96
N SER A 104 -16.87 15.62 -9.33
CA SER A 104 -17.86 16.71 -9.40
C SER A 104 -18.02 17.27 -10.81
N GLY A 105 -16.97 17.30 -11.62
CA GLY A 105 -17.00 17.75 -13.01
C GLY A 105 -17.83 16.87 -13.95
N VAL A 106 -18.20 15.65 -13.52
CA VAL A 106 -19.10 14.73 -14.24
C VAL A 106 -20.39 14.44 -13.45
N GLU A 107 -20.66 15.25 -12.43
CA GLU A 107 -21.87 15.16 -11.58
C GLU A 107 -22.03 13.81 -10.86
N ALA A 108 -20.94 13.05 -10.64
CA ALA A 108 -20.97 11.84 -9.83
C ALA A 108 -21.18 12.22 -8.35
N THR A 109 -22.14 11.57 -7.68
CA THR A 109 -22.43 11.81 -6.26
C THR A 109 -21.36 11.15 -5.39
N LEU A 110 -20.55 11.94 -4.71
CA LEU A 110 -19.58 11.45 -3.73
C LEU A 110 -20.23 11.32 -2.35
N LEU A 111 -20.16 10.14 -1.77
CA LEU A 111 -20.63 9.81 -0.42
C LEU A 111 -19.41 9.52 0.48
N GLU A 112 -19.21 10.30 1.52
CA GLU A 112 -18.14 10.08 2.49
C GLU A 112 -18.62 9.12 3.57
N GLY A 113 -18.02 7.94 3.62
CA GLY A 113 -18.33 6.92 4.61
C GLY A 113 -18.15 5.50 4.09
N ARG A 114 -18.17 4.56 5.03
CA ARG A 114 -18.01 3.15 4.71
C ARG A 114 -19.30 2.60 4.11
N ALA A 115 -19.18 2.10 2.89
CA ALA A 115 -20.28 1.44 2.20
C ALA A 115 -20.38 -0.03 2.59
N ARG A 116 -21.60 -0.57 2.66
CA ARG A 116 -21.91 -1.96 2.90
C ARG A 116 -23.03 -2.43 1.96
N ILE A 117 -22.86 -3.58 1.35
CA ILE A 117 -23.86 -4.24 0.53
C ILE A 117 -24.95 -4.82 1.45
N ILE A 118 -26.19 -4.48 1.18
CA ILE A 118 -27.39 -4.95 1.91
C ILE A 118 -28.06 -6.09 1.14
N ASP A 119 -28.12 -5.96 -0.17
CA ASP A 119 -28.59 -6.98 -1.12
C ASP A 119 -27.99 -6.74 -2.52
N ALA A 120 -28.48 -7.45 -3.55
CA ALA A 120 -28.00 -7.38 -4.92
C ALA A 120 -28.07 -5.97 -5.55
N HIS A 121 -28.90 -5.08 -5.01
CA HIS A 121 -29.17 -3.76 -5.58
C HIS A 121 -29.17 -2.63 -4.54
N THR A 122 -28.87 -2.92 -3.27
CA THR A 122 -28.91 -1.93 -2.19
C THR A 122 -27.56 -1.82 -1.48
N VAL A 123 -27.05 -0.59 -1.37
CA VAL A 123 -25.84 -0.24 -0.63
C VAL A 123 -26.19 0.73 0.49
N ALA A 124 -25.71 0.46 1.70
CA ALA A 124 -25.78 1.37 2.84
C ALA A 124 -24.46 2.16 2.99
N VAL A 125 -24.58 3.47 3.26
CA VAL A 125 -23.48 4.33 3.71
C VAL A 125 -23.93 5.03 4.98
N GLY A 126 -23.35 4.65 6.11
CA GLY A 126 -23.89 5.02 7.42
C GLY A 126 -25.33 4.47 7.60
N GLU A 127 -26.28 5.34 7.91
CA GLU A 127 -27.70 4.99 8.08
C GLU A 127 -28.51 5.13 6.78
N GLN A 128 -27.92 5.67 5.72
CA GLN A 128 -28.60 5.90 4.45
C GLN A 128 -28.49 4.66 3.55
N HIS A 129 -29.58 4.35 2.85
CA HIS A 129 -29.64 3.25 1.88
C HIS A 129 -29.87 3.84 0.48
N PHE A 130 -29.18 3.28 -0.49
CA PHE A 130 -29.20 3.68 -1.88
C PHE A 130 -29.45 2.47 -2.77
N SER A 131 -30.38 2.58 -3.69
CA SER A 131 -30.62 1.54 -4.69
C SER A 131 -29.81 1.80 -5.97
N ALA A 132 -29.26 0.74 -6.56
CA ALA A 132 -28.49 0.82 -7.80
C ALA A 132 -28.77 -0.34 -8.74
N GLU A 133 -28.83 -0.07 -10.05
CA GLU A 133 -28.98 -1.11 -11.05
C GLU A 133 -27.74 -2.03 -11.06
N LYS A 134 -26.55 -1.42 -10.93
CA LYS A 134 -25.26 -2.13 -10.82
C LYS A 134 -24.44 -1.59 -9.64
N ILE A 135 -23.71 -2.50 -9.00
CA ILE A 135 -22.76 -2.19 -7.92
C ILE A 135 -21.37 -2.59 -8.39
N LEU A 136 -20.37 -1.72 -8.21
CA LEU A 136 -18.98 -2.01 -8.49
C LEU A 136 -18.17 -1.97 -7.19
N ILE A 137 -17.53 -3.10 -6.84
CA ILE A 137 -16.62 -3.21 -5.71
C ILE A 137 -15.19 -2.89 -6.18
N ALA A 138 -14.61 -1.79 -5.65
CA ALA A 138 -13.26 -1.32 -5.97
C ALA A 138 -12.50 -0.91 -4.69
N THR A 139 -12.68 -1.67 -3.60
CA THR A 139 -12.16 -1.36 -2.26
C THR A 139 -10.66 -1.61 -2.09
N GLY A 140 -10.00 -2.18 -3.11
CA GLY A 140 -8.54 -2.36 -3.12
C GLY A 140 -8.04 -3.40 -2.12
N GLY A 141 -6.80 -3.26 -1.68
CA GLY A 141 -6.14 -4.14 -0.73
C GLY A 141 -5.56 -3.39 0.47
N LEU A 142 -5.36 -4.11 1.56
CA LEU A 142 -4.72 -3.62 2.78
C LEU A 142 -3.39 -4.35 3.04
N PRO A 143 -2.37 -3.68 3.59
CA PRO A 143 -1.18 -4.36 4.08
C PRO A 143 -1.55 -5.41 5.12
N HIS A 144 -0.78 -6.51 5.16
CA HIS A 144 -1.00 -7.58 6.11
C HIS A 144 0.24 -7.82 6.97
N ILE A 145 0.07 -7.71 8.29
CA ILE A 145 1.03 -8.17 9.29
C ILE A 145 0.52 -9.53 9.81
N PRO A 146 1.34 -10.60 9.77
CA PRO A 146 0.99 -11.86 10.43
C PRO A 146 0.81 -11.66 11.92
N ASP A 147 0.02 -12.52 12.56
CA ASP A 147 -0.13 -12.55 14.00
C ASP A 147 1.06 -13.29 14.64
N PHE A 148 1.80 -12.60 15.51
CA PHE A 148 2.91 -13.13 16.29
C PHE A 148 3.18 -12.21 17.51
N PRO A 149 3.86 -12.65 18.56
CA PRO A 149 4.10 -11.85 19.77
C PRO A 149 4.83 -10.53 19.46
N GLY A 150 4.17 -9.39 19.73
CA GLY A 150 4.69 -8.05 19.47
C GLY A 150 4.43 -7.52 18.06
N SER A 151 3.57 -8.17 17.27
CA SER A 151 3.19 -7.69 15.93
C SER A 151 2.55 -6.30 15.94
N GLU A 152 1.96 -5.89 17.07
CA GLU A 152 1.37 -4.56 17.29
C GLU A 152 2.38 -3.41 17.30
N TYR A 153 3.67 -3.70 17.48
CA TYR A 153 4.75 -2.70 17.39
C TYR A 153 5.18 -2.41 15.95
N ALA A 154 4.75 -3.22 15.01
CA ALA A 154 5.13 -3.06 13.62
C ALA A 154 4.21 -2.05 12.91
N VAL A 155 4.80 -1.28 11.99
CA VAL A 155 4.07 -0.41 11.07
C VAL A 155 3.98 -1.06 9.69
N THR A 156 3.04 -0.58 8.87
CA THR A 156 2.90 -1.00 7.48
C THR A 156 3.30 0.12 6.51
N SER A 157 3.11 -0.12 5.20
CA SER A 157 3.27 0.91 4.17
C SER A 157 2.28 2.08 4.32
N ASN A 158 1.23 1.96 5.15
CA ASN A 158 0.31 3.06 5.41
C ASN A 158 0.93 4.08 6.38
N GLU A 159 1.57 3.61 7.45
CA GLU A 159 2.08 4.44 8.54
C GLU A 159 3.49 4.98 8.26
N ILE A 160 4.33 4.22 7.53
CA ILE A 160 5.74 4.55 7.31
C ILE A 160 5.96 5.91 6.64
N PHE A 161 4.98 6.39 5.85
CA PHE A 161 5.05 7.70 5.21
C PHE A 161 4.82 8.88 6.14
N ASP A 162 4.31 8.63 7.33
CA ASP A 162 3.84 9.67 8.26
C ASP A 162 4.39 9.51 9.68
N LEU A 163 5.54 8.84 9.82
CA LEU A 163 6.22 8.72 11.11
C LEU A 163 6.46 10.09 11.75
N ASP A 164 6.25 10.19 13.04
CA ASP A 164 6.48 11.45 13.78
C ASP A 164 7.95 11.85 13.77
N SER A 165 8.85 10.87 13.86
CA SER A 165 10.29 11.05 13.82
C SER A 165 10.95 10.13 12.79
N PHE A 166 12.07 10.57 12.23
CA PHE A 166 12.90 9.76 11.34
C PHE A 166 13.60 8.65 12.14
N PRO A 167 13.46 7.36 11.74
CA PRO A 167 14.13 6.27 12.44
C PRO A 167 15.62 6.24 12.09
N GLU A 168 16.49 6.22 13.09
CA GLU A 168 17.92 5.99 12.85
C GLU A 168 18.19 4.53 12.48
N ARG A 169 17.39 3.60 13.06
CA ARG A 169 17.48 2.15 12.83
C ARG A 169 16.13 1.64 12.34
N LEU A 170 16.07 1.25 11.09
CA LEU A 170 14.85 0.70 10.49
C LEU A 170 15.05 -0.78 10.15
N VAL A 171 14.18 -1.63 10.69
CA VAL A 171 14.09 -3.02 10.25
C VAL A 171 12.90 -3.18 9.33
N ILE A 172 13.14 -3.76 8.15
CA ILE A 172 12.10 -4.05 7.15
C ILE A 172 11.95 -5.56 7.01
N VAL A 173 10.75 -6.06 7.25
CA VAL A 173 10.43 -7.48 7.09
C VAL A 173 9.64 -7.68 5.80
N GLY A 174 10.24 -8.35 4.84
CA GLY A 174 9.63 -8.62 3.55
C GLY A 174 10.64 -8.76 2.42
N GLY A 175 10.21 -9.40 1.33
CA GLY A 175 11.04 -9.62 0.13
C GLY A 175 10.32 -9.23 -1.16
N GLY A 176 9.22 -8.51 -1.08
CA GLY A 176 8.54 -7.93 -2.24
C GLY A 176 9.09 -6.55 -2.61
N TYR A 177 8.59 -5.99 -3.71
CA TYR A 177 9.03 -4.68 -4.21
C TYR A 177 8.83 -3.55 -3.19
N ILE A 178 7.77 -3.59 -2.37
CA ILE A 178 7.52 -2.60 -1.31
C ILE A 178 8.67 -2.58 -0.30
N ALA A 179 9.11 -3.75 0.18
CA ALA A 179 10.23 -3.86 1.12
C ALA A 179 11.53 -3.31 0.52
N VAL A 180 11.82 -3.68 -0.72
CA VAL A 180 13.04 -3.26 -1.45
C VAL A 180 13.05 -1.74 -1.68
N GLU A 181 11.92 -1.16 -2.08
CA GLU A 181 11.79 0.28 -2.30
C GLU A 181 12.01 1.07 -1.00
N PHE A 182 11.36 0.68 0.10
CA PHE A 182 11.55 1.36 1.38
C PHE A 182 12.96 1.16 1.93
N ALA A 183 13.60 0.01 1.70
CA ALA A 183 14.99 -0.20 2.09
C ALA A 183 15.92 0.82 1.40
N GLY A 184 15.76 1.00 0.09
CA GLY A 184 16.53 1.98 -0.67
C GLY A 184 16.24 3.43 -0.25
N ILE A 185 14.97 3.78 -0.05
CA ILE A 185 14.54 5.12 0.36
C ILE A 185 15.13 5.50 1.71
N PHE A 186 14.88 4.73 2.76
CA PHE A 186 15.32 5.09 4.10
C PHE A 186 16.84 5.02 4.26
N ASN A 187 17.51 4.08 3.58
CA ASN A 187 18.96 4.04 3.51
C ASN A 187 19.53 5.29 2.82
N GLY A 188 18.96 5.71 1.69
CA GLY A 188 19.37 6.94 0.98
C GLY A 188 19.09 8.23 1.76
N LEU A 189 18.10 8.24 2.66
CA LEU A 189 17.83 9.34 3.59
C LEU A 189 18.71 9.32 4.84
N GLY A 190 19.53 8.27 5.05
CA GLY A 190 20.51 8.20 6.12
C GLY A 190 20.17 7.26 7.28
N ALA A 191 19.08 6.50 7.23
CA ALA A 191 18.80 5.46 8.21
C ALA A 191 19.72 4.23 8.05
N ARG A 192 20.05 3.58 9.15
CA ARG A 192 20.65 2.25 9.15
C ARG A 192 19.54 1.22 8.92
N VAL A 193 19.51 0.62 7.72
CA VAL A 193 18.44 -0.29 7.32
C VAL A 193 18.91 -1.72 7.36
N SER A 194 18.12 -2.60 8.01
CA SER A 194 18.25 -4.06 7.89
C SER A 194 16.98 -4.60 7.22
N GLN A 195 17.12 -5.32 6.11
CA GLN A 195 16.01 -5.99 5.45
C GLN A 195 16.06 -7.50 5.70
N LEU A 196 15.01 -8.03 6.30
CA LEU A 196 14.86 -9.45 6.67
C LEU A 196 13.89 -10.14 5.71
N TYR A 197 14.28 -11.27 5.18
CA TYR A 197 13.42 -12.08 4.32
C TYR A 197 13.55 -13.56 4.61
N ARG A 198 12.40 -14.25 4.71
CA ARG A 198 12.34 -15.69 5.03
C ARG A 198 12.84 -16.61 3.91
N GLY A 199 12.88 -16.14 2.67
CA GLY A 199 13.35 -16.91 1.52
C GLY A 199 14.82 -16.66 1.22
N PRO A 200 15.40 -17.43 0.30
CA PRO A 200 16.84 -17.38 -0.03
C PRO A 200 17.22 -16.11 -0.82
N LEU A 201 16.25 -15.48 -1.50
CA LEU A 201 16.48 -14.27 -2.29
C LEU A 201 15.16 -13.54 -2.54
N PHE A 202 15.12 -12.23 -2.34
CA PHE A 202 13.94 -11.39 -2.47
C PHE A 202 13.43 -11.26 -3.93
N LEU A 203 12.35 -10.46 -4.17
CA LEU A 203 11.72 -10.21 -5.48
C LEU A 203 11.31 -11.49 -6.20
N ARG A 204 10.68 -12.42 -5.46
CA ARG A 204 10.14 -13.67 -6.03
C ARG A 204 9.23 -13.35 -7.22
N GLY A 205 9.42 -14.04 -8.33
CA GLY A 205 8.68 -13.85 -9.58
C GLY A 205 9.41 -13.01 -10.63
N PHE A 206 10.48 -12.32 -10.23
CA PHE A 206 11.40 -11.66 -11.17
C PHE A 206 12.49 -12.63 -11.64
N ASP A 207 13.18 -12.27 -12.71
CA ASP A 207 14.31 -13.02 -13.26
C ASP A 207 15.43 -13.18 -12.21
N SER A 208 16.06 -14.36 -12.18
CA SER A 208 17.07 -14.72 -11.16
C SER A 208 18.29 -13.82 -11.17
N ASP A 209 18.79 -13.44 -12.36
CA ASP A 209 19.99 -12.62 -12.50
C ASP A 209 19.73 -11.20 -12.05
N ILE A 210 18.54 -10.67 -12.38
CA ILE A 210 18.09 -9.35 -11.91
C ILE A 210 17.97 -9.34 -10.38
N ARG A 211 17.39 -10.38 -9.78
CA ARG A 211 17.28 -10.50 -8.31
C ARG A 211 18.64 -10.55 -7.63
N ALA A 212 19.57 -11.35 -8.16
CA ALA A 212 20.91 -11.47 -7.64
C ALA A 212 21.70 -10.16 -7.76
N HIS A 213 21.62 -9.49 -8.91
CA HIS A 213 22.23 -8.19 -9.12
C HIS A 213 21.66 -7.12 -8.18
N ALA A 214 20.35 -7.04 -8.06
CA ALA A 214 19.69 -6.11 -7.15
C ALA A 214 20.13 -6.32 -5.68
N ALA A 215 20.28 -7.57 -5.24
CA ALA A 215 20.76 -7.88 -3.90
C ALA A 215 22.20 -7.37 -3.68
N GLN A 216 23.08 -7.54 -4.66
CA GLN A 216 24.45 -7.05 -4.58
C GLN A 216 24.49 -5.52 -4.50
N GLU A 217 23.74 -4.82 -5.34
CA GLU A 217 23.73 -3.35 -5.37
C GLU A 217 23.10 -2.74 -4.11
N ILE A 218 22.03 -3.33 -3.59
CA ILE A 218 21.40 -2.90 -2.35
C ILE A 218 22.33 -3.13 -1.15
N ALA A 219 23.02 -4.28 -1.09
CA ALA A 219 24.03 -4.51 -0.04
C ALA A 219 25.22 -3.53 -0.16
N ARG A 220 25.68 -3.21 -1.38
CA ARG A 220 26.72 -2.19 -1.61
C ARG A 220 26.31 -0.80 -1.18
N SER A 221 25.01 -0.47 -1.26
CA SER A 221 24.50 0.82 -0.78
C SER A 221 24.48 0.95 0.74
N GLY A 222 24.75 -0.13 1.48
CA GLY A 222 24.84 -0.16 2.94
C GLY A 222 23.66 -0.79 3.67
N VAL A 223 22.68 -1.33 2.95
CA VAL A 223 21.57 -2.09 3.56
C VAL A 223 22.06 -3.46 4.04
N ASP A 224 21.79 -3.79 5.31
CA ASP A 224 22.05 -5.12 5.88
C ASP A 224 20.96 -6.11 5.43
N LEU A 225 21.25 -6.88 4.36
CA LEU A 225 20.35 -7.90 3.82
C LEU A 225 20.52 -9.22 4.56
N ARG A 226 19.41 -9.74 5.14
CA ARG A 226 19.38 -11.05 5.80
C ARG A 226 18.32 -11.93 5.19
N PHE A 227 18.75 -12.94 4.47
CA PHE A 227 17.89 -13.95 3.88
C PHE A 227 17.75 -15.17 4.81
N GLU A 228 16.67 -15.96 4.58
CA GLU A 228 16.35 -17.16 5.35
C GLU A 228 16.10 -16.90 6.84
N VAL A 229 15.67 -15.68 7.18
CA VAL A 229 15.43 -15.22 8.54
C VAL A 229 13.96 -14.87 8.74
N ASN A 230 13.37 -15.32 9.86
CA ASN A 230 12.04 -14.91 10.33
C ASN A 230 12.16 -14.12 11.64
N VAL A 231 11.19 -13.25 11.88
CA VAL A 231 10.96 -12.60 13.16
C VAL A 231 10.08 -13.51 14.03
N GLN A 232 10.57 -13.87 15.21
CA GLN A 232 9.82 -14.65 16.20
C GLN A 232 8.97 -13.78 17.11
N SER A 233 9.54 -12.67 17.58
CA SER A 233 8.83 -11.69 18.43
C SER A 233 9.44 -10.31 18.29
N ILE A 234 8.67 -9.29 18.65
CA ILE A 234 9.11 -7.92 18.85
C ILE A 234 8.80 -7.55 20.30
N GLU A 235 9.75 -6.98 21.01
CA GLU A 235 9.60 -6.55 22.40
C GLU A 235 10.05 -5.10 22.53
N ALA A 236 9.40 -4.34 23.42
CA ALA A 236 9.88 -3.01 23.79
C ALA A 236 11.16 -3.15 24.63
N GLY A 237 12.25 -2.54 24.17
CA GLY A 237 13.53 -2.49 24.85
C GLY A 237 13.76 -1.12 25.50
N THR A 238 14.93 -0.94 26.12
CA THR A 238 15.31 0.33 26.78
C THR A 238 15.64 1.44 25.80
N SER A 239 16.03 1.11 24.56
CA SER A 239 16.48 2.05 23.53
C SER A 239 15.74 1.86 22.19
N GLY A 240 14.52 1.36 22.22
CA GLY A 240 13.71 1.04 21.03
C GLY A 240 13.14 -0.36 21.07
N LEU A 241 12.89 -0.93 19.91
CA LEU A 241 12.35 -2.26 19.75
C LEU A 241 13.46 -3.32 19.63
N VAL A 242 13.25 -4.50 20.18
CA VAL A 242 14.15 -5.66 20.08
C VAL A 242 13.41 -6.80 19.38
N LEU A 243 13.91 -7.18 18.20
CA LEU A 243 13.39 -8.31 17.45
C LEU A 243 14.17 -9.56 17.79
N LYS A 244 13.48 -10.65 18.14
CA LYS A 244 14.07 -12.00 18.22
C LYS A 244 13.91 -12.67 16.87
N LEU A 245 15.02 -13.26 16.37
CA LEU A 245 15.10 -13.86 15.04
C LEU A 245 15.22 -15.37 15.13
N THR A 246 14.63 -16.06 14.15
CA THR A 246 14.79 -17.51 13.96
C THR A 246 15.32 -17.81 12.57
N ASP A 247 16.11 -18.87 12.48
CA ASP A 247 16.54 -19.47 11.23
C ASP A 247 15.46 -20.36 10.62
N ASN A 248 15.37 -20.37 9.31
CA ASN A 248 14.57 -21.36 8.56
C ASN A 248 15.38 -22.65 8.27
N GLY A 249 16.26 -23.05 9.20
CA GLY A 249 17.00 -24.30 9.07
C GLY A 249 18.43 -24.20 8.49
N VAL A 250 18.92 -22.96 8.26
CA VAL A 250 20.33 -22.71 7.93
C VAL A 250 20.97 -22.04 9.13
N THR A 251 22.09 -22.56 9.58
CA THR A 251 22.84 -22.00 10.72
C THR A 251 23.26 -20.57 10.36
N ILE A 252 22.67 -19.56 11.04
CA ILE A 252 23.25 -18.21 11.00
C ILE A 252 24.65 -18.37 11.61
N THR A 253 25.66 -18.44 10.75
CA THR A 253 27.04 -18.40 11.18
C THR A 253 27.28 -17.04 11.81
N ALA A 254 27.29 -17.01 13.16
CA ALA A 254 27.71 -15.90 13.99
C ALA A 254 26.95 -14.56 13.89
N GLY A 255 25.67 -14.55 13.51
CA GLY A 255 24.80 -13.37 13.61
C GLY A 255 24.06 -13.30 14.93
N LYS A 256 23.85 -12.08 15.47
CA LYS A 256 23.06 -11.88 16.68
C LYS A 256 21.64 -12.43 16.44
N LYS A 257 21.14 -13.26 17.35
CA LYS A 257 19.75 -13.76 17.36
C LYS A 257 18.71 -12.64 17.62
N THR A 258 19.20 -11.42 17.86
CA THR A 258 18.39 -10.23 18.11
C THR A 258 18.90 -9.07 17.27
N ILE A 259 17.98 -8.17 16.91
CA ILE A 259 18.28 -6.90 16.26
C ILE A 259 17.48 -5.80 16.94
N GLU A 260 18.09 -4.64 17.12
CA GLU A 260 17.44 -3.46 17.67
C GLU A 260 16.97 -2.55 16.54
N ALA A 261 15.82 -1.92 16.73
CA ALA A 261 15.21 -0.99 15.78
C ALA A 261 14.48 0.16 16.52
N ASP A 262 14.39 1.31 15.88
CA ASP A 262 13.49 2.38 16.29
C ASP A 262 12.10 2.17 15.67
N THR A 263 12.07 1.61 14.45
CA THR A 263 10.84 1.28 13.72
C THR A 263 10.99 -0.06 13.01
N VAL A 264 9.90 -0.83 12.96
CA VAL A 264 9.83 -2.10 12.25
C VAL A 264 8.72 -2.01 11.21
N LEU A 265 9.10 -2.07 9.92
CA LEU A 265 8.16 -2.09 8.80
C LEU A 265 7.86 -3.53 8.36
N TYR A 266 6.60 -3.92 8.37
CA TYR A 266 6.16 -5.17 7.76
C TYR A 266 5.63 -4.93 6.35
N ALA A 267 6.29 -5.51 5.35
CA ALA A 267 5.93 -5.48 3.94
C ALA A 267 5.85 -6.92 3.38
N THR A 268 5.08 -7.77 4.07
CA THR A 268 5.01 -9.23 3.83
C THR A 268 3.85 -9.64 2.92
N GLY A 269 3.10 -8.69 2.40
CA GLY A 269 1.99 -8.89 1.46
C GLY A 269 0.80 -8.00 1.74
N ARG A 270 -0.20 -8.12 0.86
CA ARG A 270 -1.47 -7.40 0.94
C ARG A 270 -2.62 -8.40 0.89
N LYS A 271 -3.78 -8.03 1.41
CA LYS A 271 -5.02 -8.81 1.34
C LYS A 271 -6.15 -7.95 0.80
N ALA A 272 -7.09 -8.53 0.10
CA ALA A 272 -8.28 -7.85 -0.37
C ALA A 272 -9.03 -7.17 0.78
N ASN A 273 -9.44 -5.90 0.59
CA ASN A 273 -10.16 -5.13 1.59
C ASN A 273 -11.65 -5.42 1.52
N LEU A 274 -12.06 -6.51 2.15
CA LEU A 274 -13.43 -7.02 2.13
C LEU A 274 -14.14 -6.95 3.49
N GLN A 275 -13.44 -6.48 4.52
CA GLN A 275 -13.95 -6.46 5.88
C GLN A 275 -15.25 -5.65 6.00
N SER A 276 -16.28 -6.24 6.58
CA SER A 276 -17.60 -5.62 6.81
C SER A 276 -18.28 -5.07 5.55
N LEU A 277 -17.95 -5.61 4.36
CA LEU A 277 -18.53 -5.17 3.10
C LEU A 277 -19.93 -5.74 2.85
N GLY A 278 -20.33 -6.84 3.55
CA GLY A 278 -21.64 -7.45 3.41
C GLY A 278 -21.80 -8.34 2.17
N LEU A 279 -20.70 -8.94 1.69
CA LEU A 279 -20.71 -9.81 0.50
C LEU A 279 -21.67 -11.01 0.65
N GLU A 280 -21.80 -11.50 1.87
CA GLU A 280 -22.70 -12.61 2.25
C GLU A 280 -24.18 -12.28 1.98
N ASN A 281 -24.58 -11.02 2.04
CA ASN A 281 -25.96 -10.57 1.82
C ASN A 281 -26.38 -10.68 0.35
N ALA A 282 -25.40 -10.70 -0.57
CA ALA A 282 -25.64 -10.85 -2.01
C ALA A 282 -25.00 -12.12 -2.59
N ASN A 283 -24.60 -13.06 -1.75
CA ASN A 283 -23.98 -14.34 -2.15
C ASN A 283 -22.76 -14.16 -3.07
N VAL A 284 -21.96 -13.11 -2.90
CA VAL A 284 -20.73 -12.88 -3.68
C VAL A 284 -19.67 -13.89 -3.26
N ALA A 285 -19.23 -14.72 -4.19
CA ALA A 285 -18.28 -15.80 -3.95
C ALA A 285 -16.84 -15.28 -3.77
N LEU A 286 -16.12 -15.91 -2.84
CA LEU A 286 -14.70 -15.70 -2.61
C LEU A 286 -13.88 -16.91 -3.05
N SER A 287 -12.66 -16.65 -3.53
CA SER A 287 -11.66 -17.67 -3.81
C SER A 287 -11.07 -18.25 -2.51
N GLU A 288 -10.30 -19.32 -2.62
CA GLU A 288 -9.51 -19.88 -1.50
C GLU A 288 -8.49 -18.90 -0.90
N PHE A 289 -8.10 -17.85 -1.67
CA PHE A 289 -7.18 -16.79 -1.24
C PHE A 289 -7.90 -15.60 -0.60
N GLY A 290 -9.24 -15.65 -0.46
CA GLY A 290 -10.05 -14.59 0.12
C GLY A 290 -10.20 -13.36 -0.79
N THR A 291 -10.15 -13.53 -2.11
CA THR A 291 -10.43 -12.49 -3.12
C THR A 291 -11.77 -12.74 -3.79
N ILE A 292 -12.40 -11.70 -4.35
CA ILE A 292 -13.69 -11.84 -5.05
C ILE A 292 -13.47 -12.60 -6.36
N VAL A 293 -14.29 -13.64 -6.58
CA VAL A 293 -14.30 -14.40 -7.85
C VAL A 293 -15.08 -13.61 -8.89
N VAL A 294 -14.48 -13.38 -10.06
CA VAL A 294 -15.11 -12.71 -11.19
C VAL A 294 -14.85 -13.45 -12.48
N ASP A 295 -15.77 -13.30 -13.45
CA ASP A 295 -15.62 -13.75 -14.83
C ASP A 295 -14.69 -12.82 -15.66
N ASP A 296 -14.65 -13.01 -16.98
CA ASP A 296 -13.82 -12.19 -17.87
C ASP A 296 -14.39 -10.78 -18.12
N GLU A 297 -15.68 -10.56 -17.83
CA GLU A 297 -16.33 -9.26 -17.83
C GLU A 297 -16.37 -8.60 -16.44
N TYR A 298 -15.60 -9.11 -15.47
CA TYR A 298 -15.53 -8.63 -14.08
C TYR A 298 -16.83 -8.75 -13.28
N ARG A 299 -17.79 -9.61 -13.73
CA ARG A 299 -19.00 -9.91 -12.95
C ARG A 299 -18.68 -10.89 -11.85
N THR A 300 -19.29 -10.69 -10.70
CA THR A 300 -19.23 -11.65 -9.58
C THR A 300 -20.24 -12.78 -9.79
N SER A 301 -20.41 -13.65 -8.80
CA SER A 301 -21.50 -14.64 -8.77
C SER A 301 -22.90 -14.00 -8.71
N GLU A 302 -23.01 -12.71 -8.34
CA GLU A 302 -24.25 -11.92 -8.42
C GLU A 302 -24.19 -11.04 -9.68
N PRO A 303 -25.12 -11.22 -10.67
CA PRO A 303 -25.05 -10.54 -11.97
C PRO A 303 -25.13 -9.01 -11.94
N SER A 304 -25.67 -8.44 -10.88
CA SER A 304 -25.74 -6.98 -10.67
C SER A 304 -24.48 -6.41 -10.04
N ILE A 305 -23.56 -7.27 -9.49
CA ILE A 305 -22.38 -6.86 -8.77
C ILE A 305 -21.11 -7.20 -9.54
N PHE A 306 -20.26 -6.20 -9.72
CA PHE A 306 -18.96 -6.29 -10.37
C PHE A 306 -17.86 -6.02 -9.38
N ALA A 307 -16.63 -6.49 -9.65
CA ALA A 307 -15.45 -6.19 -8.86
C ALA A 307 -14.20 -6.03 -9.73
N LEU A 308 -13.32 -5.08 -9.35
CA LEU A 308 -12.04 -4.87 -10.04
C LEU A 308 -10.93 -4.38 -9.09
N GLY A 309 -9.69 -4.41 -9.59
CA GLY A 309 -8.50 -4.01 -8.84
C GLY A 309 -8.05 -5.09 -7.85
N ASP A 310 -7.35 -4.68 -6.77
CA ASP A 310 -6.70 -5.62 -5.84
C ASP A 310 -7.69 -6.61 -5.17
N VAL A 311 -8.97 -6.27 -5.08
CA VAL A 311 -9.98 -7.14 -4.44
C VAL A 311 -10.21 -8.46 -5.18
N ILE A 312 -9.88 -8.53 -6.48
CA ILE A 312 -10.02 -9.75 -7.29
C ILE A 312 -8.73 -10.58 -7.36
N GLY A 313 -7.61 -10.09 -6.81
CA GLY A 313 -6.35 -10.82 -6.68
C GLY A 313 -5.67 -11.18 -8.00
N ARG A 314 -6.00 -10.52 -9.13
CA ARG A 314 -5.34 -10.76 -10.42
C ARG A 314 -4.01 -10.01 -10.48
N MET A 315 -3.99 -8.75 -10.87
CA MET A 315 -2.79 -7.92 -10.97
C MET A 315 -2.97 -6.63 -10.16
N GLU A 316 -2.20 -6.50 -9.08
CA GLU A 316 -2.30 -5.39 -8.12
C GLU A 316 -1.52 -4.16 -8.63
N LEU A 317 -1.91 -3.63 -9.79
CA LEU A 317 -1.32 -2.46 -10.44
C LEU A 317 -2.37 -1.41 -10.78
N THR A 318 -2.10 -0.16 -10.41
CA THR A 318 -2.96 0.99 -10.70
C THR A 318 -3.38 1.12 -12.17
N PRO A 319 -2.48 0.95 -13.18
CA PRO A 319 -2.89 1.07 -14.58
C PRO A 319 -3.74 -0.11 -15.07
N VAL A 320 -3.82 -1.21 -14.32
CA VAL A 320 -4.63 -2.39 -14.67
C VAL A 320 -6.02 -2.29 -14.03
N ALA A 321 -6.12 -1.72 -12.84
CA ALA A 321 -7.40 -1.45 -12.18
C ALA A 321 -8.15 -0.32 -12.89
#